data_45e0a45a230baa73d235f42dbc512ab4
#
_entry.id   45e0a45a230baa73d235f42dbc512ab4
#
_cell.length_a   1.000
_cell.length_b   1.000
_cell.length_c   1.000
_cell.angle_alpha   90.00
_cell.angle_beta   90.00
_cell.angle_gamma   90.00
#
_symmetry.space_group_name_H-M   'P 1'
#
loop_
_entity.id
_entity.type
_entity.pdbx_description
1 polymer ?
#
loop_
_entity_poly.entity_id
_entity_poly.type
_entity_poly.pdbx_seq_one_letter_code
_entity_poly.pdbx_strand_id
1 'polypeptide(L)'
;ATSNVIDQEKMAVILQEVVGNQYGDRYYPSMSGVARSLNYYPLGDEKAEEGTVNLALGLGKYIVDGGMTLRFSPYHPNQVLQTSEMEIALKETQTRFYALDLKNAGHDFSIDDGFNLLKLHVKEAESDGSLRYIASTYDPYDQVIRDGLYPGGRKVITFANILQHDVFPLARILQLVLKYGEQEMRRPVEIEFAATLSREQDKTG
;
A
#
# COMPACT_ATOMS: atom_id res chain seq x y z
N ALA A 1 36.73 1.11 26.17
CA ALA A 1 36.77 0.75 24.76
C ALA A 1 36.48 -0.73 24.66
N THR A 2 35.26 -1.08 24.20
CA THR A 2 34.90 -2.45 23.84
C THR A 2 35.64 -2.78 22.54
N SER A 3 36.53 -3.78 22.60
CA SER A 3 37.16 -4.33 21.41
C SER A 3 36.06 -5.03 20.59
N ASN A 4 35.64 -4.42 19.48
CA ASN A 4 34.77 -5.09 18.51
C ASN A 4 35.53 -6.27 17.93
N VAL A 5 35.06 -7.48 18.21
CA VAL A 5 35.63 -8.70 17.64
C VAL A 5 34.95 -8.87 16.27
N ILE A 6 35.58 -8.30 15.26
CA ILE A 6 35.07 -8.26 13.86
C ILE A 6 34.74 -9.66 13.33
N ASP A 7 35.50 -10.67 13.75
CA ASP A 7 35.32 -12.08 13.35
C ASP A 7 34.00 -12.72 13.85
N GLN A 8 33.27 -12.04 14.76
CA GLN A 8 31.98 -12.51 15.28
C GLN A 8 30.79 -11.78 14.63
N GLU A 9 31.03 -10.75 13.85
CA GLU A 9 29.95 -10.08 13.08
C GLU A 9 29.56 -10.94 11.89
N LYS A 10 28.31 -11.35 11.86
CA LYS A 10 27.72 -12.13 10.77
C LYS A 10 26.67 -11.31 10.06
N MET A 11 26.69 -11.34 8.75
CA MET A 11 25.63 -10.78 7.92
C MET A 11 24.61 -11.85 7.58
N ALA A 12 23.33 -11.49 7.65
CA ALA A 12 22.24 -12.29 7.11
C ALA A 12 21.73 -11.65 5.82
N VAL A 13 21.41 -12.49 4.85
CA VAL A 13 20.77 -12.06 3.58
C VAL A 13 19.38 -12.67 3.54
N ILE A 14 18.38 -11.82 3.36
CA ILE A 14 16.99 -12.24 3.21
C ILE A 14 16.63 -12.10 1.72
N LEU A 15 16.22 -13.20 1.11
CA LEU A 15 15.68 -13.22 -0.25
C LEU A 15 14.15 -13.33 -0.14
N GLN A 16 13.45 -12.38 -0.71
CA GLN A 16 12.00 -12.32 -0.69
C GLN A 16 11.46 -12.11 -2.09
N GLU A 17 10.46 -12.92 -2.48
CA GLU A 17 9.74 -12.73 -3.73
C GLU A 17 8.95 -11.42 -3.70
N VAL A 18 9.05 -10.64 -4.77
CA VAL A 18 8.26 -9.42 -4.91
C VAL A 18 6.86 -9.77 -5.38
N VAL A 19 5.87 -9.49 -4.56
CA VAL A 19 4.45 -9.70 -4.88
C VAL A 19 3.97 -8.66 -5.87
N GLY A 20 3.23 -9.07 -6.89
CA GLY A 20 2.67 -8.15 -7.91
C GLY A 20 2.00 -8.88 -9.06
N ASN A 21 1.48 -8.08 -9.99
CA ASN A 21 1.02 -8.52 -11.30
C ASN A 21 1.83 -7.83 -12.39
N GLN A 22 1.99 -8.52 -13.50
CA GLN A 22 2.63 -7.97 -14.68
C GLN A 22 1.62 -7.24 -15.57
N TYR A 23 1.97 -6.02 -15.97
CA TYR A 23 1.22 -5.17 -16.89
C TYR A 23 2.16 -4.68 -18.00
N GLY A 24 2.27 -5.47 -19.08
CA GLY A 24 3.29 -5.24 -20.11
C GLY A 24 4.70 -5.35 -19.52
N ASP A 25 5.48 -4.28 -19.61
CA ASP A 25 6.84 -4.20 -19.06
C ASP A 25 6.90 -3.70 -17.61
N ARG A 26 5.75 -3.57 -16.94
CA ARG A 26 5.61 -3.09 -15.55
C ARG A 26 5.19 -4.22 -14.64
N TYR A 27 5.72 -4.22 -13.40
CA TYR A 27 5.32 -5.20 -12.39
C TYR A 27 5.13 -4.50 -11.04
N TYR A 28 3.94 -4.64 -10.45
CA TYR A 28 3.61 -4.03 -9.16
C TYR A 28 2.41 -4.69 -8.50
N PRO A 29 2.33 -4.64 -7.14
CA PRO A 29 1.20 -5.14 -6.39
C PRO A 29 -0.02 -4.21 -6.48
N SER A 30 -1.20 -4.72 -6.22
CA SER A 30 -2.43 -3.92 -6.12
C SER A 30 -2.34 -2.90 -4.98
N MET A 31 -1.65 -3.26 -3.90
CA MET A 31 -1.40 -2.37 -2.76
C MET A 31 -0.15 -2.81 -2.00
N SER A 32 0.47 -1.85 -1.35
CA SER A 32 1.49 -2.05 -0.32
C SER A 32 1.16 -1.19 0.89
N GLY A 33 1.66 -1.57 2.05
CA GLY A 33 1.41 -0.82 3.26
C GLY A 33 2.48 -1.01 4.32
N VAL A 34 2.44 -0.10 5.28
CA VAL A 34 3.20 -0.17 6.53
C VAL A 34 2.21 -0.15 7.67
N ALA A 35 2.16 -1.21 8.45
CA ALA A 35 1.30 -1.37 9.61
C ALA A 35 2.12 -1.28 10.90
N ARG A 36 1.68 -0.46 11.84
CA ARG A 36 2.29 -0.26 13.16
C ARG A 36 1.31 -0.71 14.24
N SER A 37 1.77 -1.49 15.18
CA SER A 37 0.94 -1.93 16.31
C SER A 37 0.72 -0.83 17.35
N LEU A 38 1.52 0.23 17.33
CA LEU A 38 1.35 1.40 18.17
C LEU A 38 1.01 2.63 17.33
N ASN A 39 -0.14 3.25 17.62
CA ASN A 39 -0.57 4.50 17.03
C ASN A 39 -0.15 5.68 17.93
N TYR A 40 0.86 6.42 17.50
CA TYR A 40 1.37 7.58 18.27
C TYR A 40 0.44 8.79 18.23
N TYR A 41 -0.47 8.86 17.26
CA TYR A 41 -1.38 9.99 17.05
C TYR A 41 -2.79 9.48 16.74
N PRO A 42 -3.50 8.94 17.76
CA PRO A 42 -4.88 8.48 17.59
C PRO A 42 -5.79 9.64 17.17
N LEU A 43 -6.73 9.37 16.27
CA LEU A 43 -7.72 10.32 15.78
C LEU A 43 -9.13 9.87 16.18
N GLY A 44 -9.95 10.80 16.65
CA GLY A 44 -11.32 10.49 17.05
C GLY A 44 -11.39 9.43 18.15
N ASP A 45 -12.05 8.31 17.85
CA ASP A 45 -12.26 7.19 18.77
C ASP A 45 -11.12 6.16 18.78
N GLU A 46 -10.08 6.38 17.96
CA GLU A 46 -8.92 5.48 17.90
C GLU A 46 -8.16 5.44 19.23
N LYS A 47 -7.55 4.29 19.53
CA LYS A 47 -6.66 4.12 20.67
C LYS A 47 -5.24 3.83 20.22
N ALA A 48 -4.26 4.15 21.07
CA ALA A 48 -2.85 3.94 20.75
C ALA A 48 -2.52 2.47 20.47
N GLU A 49 -3.11 1.55 21.24
CA GLU A 49 -2.91 0.10 21.11
C GLU A 49 -3.62 -0.55 19.93
N GLU A 50 -4.47 0.18 19.22
CA GLU A 50 -5.17 -0.32 18.02
C GLU A 50 -4.30 -0.25 16.75
N GLY A 51 -3.18 0.44 16.85
CA GLY A 51 -2.26 0.58 15.73
C GLY A 51 -2.73 1.51 14.63
N THR A 52 -1.92 1.62 13.59
CA THR A 52 -2.21 2.44 12.41
C THR A 52 -1.56 1.85 11.17
N VAL A 53 -2.14 2.13 10.00
CA VAL A 53 -1.68 1.62 8.71
C VAL A 53 -1.60 2.75 7.71
N ASN A 54 -0.49 2.80 6.96
CA ASN A 54 -0.35 3.59 5.74
C ASN A 54 -0.45 2.66 4.54
N LEU A 55 -1.30 3.00 3.59
CA LEU A 55 -1.64 2.18 2.43
C LEU A 55 -1.42 2.96 1.13
N ALA A 56 -0.86 2.32 0.11
CA ALA A 56 -0.62 2.91 -1.20
C ALA A 56 -0.75 1.87 -2.33
N LEU A 57 -1.07 2.33 -3.53
CA LEU A 57 -0.95 1.57 -4.78
C LEU A 57 0.54 1.38 -5.12
N GLY A 58 0.90 0.20 -5.61
CA GLY A 58 2.21 -0.11 -6.14
C GLY A 58 3.20 -0.56 -5.08
N LEU A 59 4.50 -0.45 -5.37
CA LEU A 59 5.57 -0.94 -4.52
C LEU A 59 5.71 -0.12 -3.23
N GLY A 60 5.99 -0.81 -2.11
CA GLY A 60 6.12 -0.23 -0.77
C GLY A 60 7.20 0.84 -0.63
N LYS A 61 8.24 0.82 -1.47
CA LYS A 61 9.25 1.89 -1.51
C LYS A 61 8.64 3.28 -1.68
N TYR A 62 7.49 3.41 -2.35
CA TYR A 62 6.77 4.68 -2.45
C TYR A 62 6.37 5.26 -1.09
N ILE A 63 6.00 4.40 -0.13
CA ILE A 63 5.65 4.79 1.24
C ILE A 63 6.90 5.22 1.99
N VAL A 64 7.98 4.43 1.89
CA VAL A 64 9.27 4.69 2.56
C VAL A 64 9.88 6.01 2.08
N ASP A 65 9.76 6.33 0.79
CA ASP A 65 10.22 7.60 0.21
C ASP A 65 9.33 8.81 0.55
N GLY A 66 8.34 8.64 1.43
CA GLY A 66 7.45 9.72 1.87
C GLY A 66 6.37 10.08 0.86
N GLY A 67 5.98 9.15 0.01
CA GLY A 67 4.86 9.31 -0.92
C GLY A 67 3.53 9.49 -0.19
N MET A 68 2.55 10.04 -0.89
CA MET A 68 1.21 10.26 -0.33
C MET A 68 0.49 8.92 -0.14
N THR A 69 0.12 8.61 1.09
CA THR A 69 -0.51 7.35 1.49
C THR A 69 -1.87 7.61 2.12
N LEU A 70 -2.76 6.63 2.07
CA LEU A 70 -3.98 6.65 2.85
C LEU A 70 -3.71 6.04 4.23
N ARG A 71 -4.07 6.78 5.30
CA ARG A 71 -3.93 6.32 6.68
C ARG A 71 -5.27 5.84 7.23
N PHE A 72 -5.26 4.68 7.89
CA PHE A 72 -6.43 4.17 8.64
C PHE A 72 -6.02 3.39 9.88
N SER A 73 -6.95 3.23 10.84
CA SER A 73 -6.82 2.28 11.95
C SER A 73 -7.45 0.94 11.56
N PRO A 74 -6.76 -0.21 11.78
CA PRO A 74 -7.35 -1.52 11.51
C PRO A 74 -8.65 -1.80 12.29
N TYR A 75 -8.85 -1.15 13.42
CA TYR A 75 -10.07 -1.29 14.24
C TYR A 75 -11.19 -0.35 13.81
N HIS A 76 -10.86 0.71 13.07
CA HIS A 76 -11.79 1.71 12.54
C HIS A 76 -11.63 1.92 11.04
N PRO A 77 -11.72 0.86 10.18
CA PRO A 77 -11.38 0.96 8.75
C PRO A 77 -12.30 1.91 7.97
N ASN A 78 -13.50 2.17 8.49
CA ASN A 78 -14.47 3.08 7.86
C ASN A 78 -14.25 4.55 8.24
N GLN A 79 -13.36 4.84 9.19
CA GLN A 79 -13.06 6.19 9.67
C GLN A 79 -11.74 6.68 9.06
N VAL A 80 -11.77 7.01 7.78
CA VAL A 80 -10.60 7.51 7.06
C VAL A 80 -10.70 9.02 6.89
N LEU A 81 -9.88 9.78 7.63
CA LEU A 81 -9.92 11.24 7.60
C LEU A 81 -9.71 11.83 6.21
N GLN A 82 -8.80 11.25 5.43
CA GLN A 82 -8.48 11.73 4.06
C GLN A 82 -9.63 11.54 3.06
N THR A 83 -10.63 10.73 3.38
CA THR A 83 -11.82 10.52 2.54
C THR A 83 -13.11 11.01 3.20
N SER A 84 -13.02 11.68 4.37
CA SER A 84 -14.19 12.18 5.11
C SER A 84 -14.89 13.32 4.38
N GLU A 85 -14.16 14.12 3.62
CA GLU A 85 -14.66 15.21 2.81
C GLU A 85 -14.12 15.11 1.38
N MET A 86 -14.96 15.44 0.40
CA MET A 86 -14.64 15.33 -1.02
C MET A 86 -13.41 16.16 -1.39
N GLU A 87 -13.32 17.41 -0.88
CA GLU A 87 -12.20 18.31 -1.20
C GLU A 87 -10.87 17.76 -0.68
N ILE A 88 -10.88 17.19 0.53
CA ILE A 88 -9.71 16.55 1.13
C ILE A 88 -9.31 15.33 0.32
N ALA A 89 -10.28 14.47 -0.02
CA ALA A 89 -10.03 13.28 -0.82
C ALA A 89 -9.42 13.60 -2.20
N LEU A 90 -9.90 14.65 -2.86
CA LEU A 90 -9.37 15.08 -4.17
C LEU A 90 -7.96 15.68 -4.08
N LYS A 91 -7.63 16.31 -2.97
CA LYS A 91 -6.33 16.96 -2.74
C LYS A 91 -5.29 15.96 -2.24
N GLU A 92 -5.67 15.09 -1.32
CA GLU A 92 -4.76 14.19 -0.60
C GLU A 92 -4.76 12.75 -1.14
N THR A 93 -5.32 12.54 -2.35
CA THR A 93 -5.23 11.23 -3.01
C THR A 93 -3.86 10.99 -3.60
N GLN A 94 -3.43 9.74 -3.58
CA GLN A 94 -2.23 9.30 -4.27
C GLN A 94 -2.31 9.61 -5.77
N THR A 95 -1.27 10.24 -6.33
CA THR A 95 -1.18 10.61 -7.76
C THR A 95 -0.07 9.88 -8.50
N ARG A 96 0.90 9.33 -7.79
CA ARG A 96 2.05 8.61 -8.30
C ARG A 96 2.21 7.27 -7.57
N PHE A 97 2.86 6.31 -8.21
CA PHE A 97 3.23 5.03 -7.59
C PHE A 97 4.52 4.50 -8.19
N TYR A 98 5.12 3.50 -7.54
CA TYR A 98 6.28 2.80 -8.08
C TYR A 98 5.91 1.43 -8.63
N ALA A 99 6.53 1.07 -9.75
CA ALA A 99 6.51 -0.24 -10.38
C ALA A 99 7.93 -0.69 -10.72
N LEU A 100 8.18 -1.98 -10.81
CA LEU A 100 9.42 -2.51 -11.40
C LEU A 100 9.38 -2.36 -12.92
N ASP A 101 10.50 -1.98 -13.50
CA ASP A 101 10.75 -1.99 -14.93
C ASP A 101 11.31 -3.36 -15.36
N LEU A 102 10.46 -4.18 -15.97
CA LEU A 102 10.86 -5.51 -16.45
C LEU A 102 11.66 -5.44 -17.75
N LYS A 103 11.57 -4.34 -18.49
CA LYS A 103 12.33 -4.16 -19.75
C LYS A 103 13.82 -4.05 -19.48
N ASN A 104 14.19 -3.36 -18.40
CA ASN A 104 15.58 -3.15 -18.01
C ASN A 104 16.02 -4.10 -16.87
N ALA A 105 15.15 -5.01 -16.43
CA ALA A 105 15.47 -5.98 -15.40
C ALA A 105 16.56 -6.96 -15.90
N GLY A 106 17.71 -6.97 -15.24
CA GLY A 106 18.75 -7.98 -15.45
C GLY A 106 19.93 -7.54 -16.29
N HIS A 107 20.04 -6.29 -16.74
CA HIS A 107 21.16 -5.87 -17.57
C HIS A 107 22.33 -5.24 -16.82
N ASP A 108 22.11 -4.61 -15.66
CA ASP A 108 23.19 -4.03 -14.86
C ASP A 108 22.87 -4.13 -13.36
N PHE A 109 23.85 -4.60 -12.58
CA PHE A 109 23.79 -4.45 -11.13
C PHE A 109 24.19 -3.02 -10.76
N SER A 110 23.26 -2.23 -10.28
CA SER A 110 23.52 -0.90 -9.73
C SER A 110 23.51 -0.94 -8.21
N ILE A 111 24.36 -0.13 -7.60
CA ILE A 111 24.32 0.13 -6.16
C ILE A 111 23.10 1.01 -5.79
N ASP A 112 22.54 1.71 -6.80
CA ASP A 112 21.34 2.50 -6.66
C ASP A 112 20.12 1.58 -6.52
N ASP A 113 19.43 1.62 -5.39
CA ASP A 113 18.24 0.85 -5.07
C ASP A 113 16.99 1.24 -5.91
N GLY A 114 17.10 2.30 -6.68
CA GLY A 114 16.06 2.80 -7.60
C GLY A 114 16.29 2.50 -9.09
N PHE A 115 17.37 1.81 -9.47
CA PHE A 115 17.78 1.67 -10.88
C PHE A 115 16.75 1.01 -11.79
N ASN A 116 15.89 0.14 -11.26
CA ASN A 116 14.84 -0.57 -12.02
C ASN A 116 13.42 -0.15 -11.58
N LEU A 117 13.27 1.03 -10.97
CA LEU A 117 12.00 1.55 -10.55
C LEU A 117 11.45 2.60 -11.52
N LEU A 118 10.20 2.43 -11.88
CA LEU A 118 9.41 3.41 -12.62
C LEU A 118 8.54 4.19 -11.65
N LYS A 119 8.64 5.52 -11.67
CA LYS A 119 7.71 6.42 -10.97
C LYS A 119 6.61 6.85 -11.93
N LEU A 120 5.46 6.18 -11.83
CA LEU A 120 4.35 6.29 -12.74
C LEU A 120 3.23 7.18 -12.18
N HIS A 121 2.39 7.72 -13.05
CA HIS A 121 1.15 8.38 -12.67
C HIS A 121 0.02 7.34 -12.48
N VAL A 122 -0.92 7.57 -11.55
CA VAL A 122 -2.08 6.68 -11.32
C VAL A 122 -2.91 6.41 -12.58
N LYS A 123 -2.88 7.31 -13.57
CA LYS A 123 -3.51 7.08 -14.89
C LYS A 123 -2.95 5.87 -15.63
N GLU A 124 -1.68 5.53 -15.43
CA GLU A 124 -1.08 4.33 -16.02
C GLU A 124 -1.72 3.07 -15.41
N ALA A 125 -1.94 3.08 -14.08
CA ALA A 125 -2.64 1.99 -13.40
C ALA A 125 -4.12 1.87 -13.82
N GLU A 126 -4.76 2.97 -14.20
CA GLU A 126 -6.10 2.95 -14.81
C GLU A 126 -6.07 2.22 -16.17
N SER A 127 -5.09 2.53 -17.01
CA SER A 127 -4.88 1.87 -18.30
C SER A 127 -4.54 0.38 -18.15
N ASP A 128 -3.82 0.01 -17.10
CA ASP A 128 -3.50 -1.38 -16.74
C ASP A 128 -4.72 -2.15 -16.19
N GLY A 129 -5.83 -1.46 -15.85
CA GLY A 129 -7.00 -2.06 -15.23
C GLY A 129 -6.81 -2.44 -13.75
N SER A 130 -5.71 -2.03 -13.11
CA SER A 130 -5.33 -2.42 -11.76
C SER A 130 -6.08 -1.67 -10.64
N LEU A 131 -6.82 -0.60 -10.98
CA LEU A 131 -7.50 0.26 -10.00
C LEU A 131 -8.82 -0.30 -9.45
N ARG A 132 -9.32 -1.41 -9.98
CA ARG A 132 -10.67 -1.91 -9.75
C ARG A 132 -11.12 -1.97 -8.28
N TYR A 133 -10.24 -2.43 -7.40
CA TYR A 133 -10.55 -2.66 -5.98
C TYR A 133 -10.13 -1.52 -5.07
N ILE A 134 -9.35 -0.55 -5.58
CA ILE A 134 -8.67 0.44 -4.76
C ILE A 134 -9.08 1.89 -5.08
N ALA A 135 -9.78 2.11 -6.20
CA ALA A 135 -10.16 3.46 -6.60
C ALA A 135 -11.67 3.67 -6.58
N SER A 136 -12.03 4.91 -6.33
CA SER A 136 -13.35 5.50 -6.53
C SER A 136 -13.30 6.48 -7.70
N THR A 137 -14.46 6.90 -8.21
CA THR A 137 -14.57 7.86 -9.30
C THR A 137 -15.23 9.14 -8.81
N TYR A 138 -14.56 10.27 -9.00
CA TYR A 138 -15.16 11.59 -8.79
C TYR A 138 -16.01 11.99 -9.97
N ASP A 139 -17.28 12.28 -9.71
CA ASP A 139 -18.25 12.81 -10.67
C ASP A 139 -18.29 14.35 -10.55
N PRO A 140 -17.83 15.10 -11.57
CA PRO A 140 -17.80 16.55 -11.50
C PRO A 140 -19.17 17.20 -11.65
N TYR A 141 -20.17 16.49 -12.20
CA TYR A 141 -21.54 17.03 -12.36
C TYR A 141 -22.27 17.01 -11.02
N ASP A 142 -22.26 15.86 -10.36
CA ASP A 142 -22.93 15.69 -9.07
C ASP A 142 -22.05 16.15 -7.90
N GLN A 143 -20.79 16.44 -8.15
CA GLN A 143 -19.78 16.80 -7.13
C GLN A 143 -19.70 15.77 -6.00
N VAL A 144 -19.65 14.49 -6.36
CA VAL A 144 -19.56 13.38 -5.42
C VAL A 144 -18.45 12.40 -5.82
N ILE A 145 -17.91 11.70 -4.85
CA ILE A 145 -17.03 10.54 -5.08
C ILE A 145 -17.88 9.29 -4.93
N ARG A 146 -17.94 8.47 -5.98
CA ARG A 146 -18.66 7.20 -6.03
C ARG A 146 -17.66 6.05 -5.93
N ASP A 147 -17.92 5.10 -5.05
CA ASP A 147 -17.05 3.94 -4.89
C ASP A 147 -17.11 3.06 -6.13
N GLY A 148 -15.91 2.69 -6.61
CA GLY A 148 -15.72 1.90 -7.82
C GLY A 148 -15.35 2.73 -9.05
N LEU A 149 -15.14 2.01 -10.16
CA LEU A 149 -14.73 2.60 -11.44
C LEU A 149 -15.93 2.81 -12.34
N TYR A 150 -16.22 4.08 -12.64
CA TYR A 150 -17.24 4.49 -13.61
C TYR A 150 -16.58 5.16 -14.81
N PRO A 151 -17.20 5.10 -16.01
CA PRO A 151 -16.71 5.82 -17.19
C PRO A 151 -16.65 7.32 -16.93
N GLY A 152 -15.62 7.98 -17.42
CA GLY A 152 -15.37 9.40 -17.17
C GLY A 152 -14.95 9.69 -15.73
N GLY A 153 -14.88 10.98 -15.37
CA GLY A 153 -14.48 11.42 -14.03
C GLY A 153 -13.02 11.14 -13.68
N ARG A 154 -12.56 11.74 -12.58
CA ARG A 154 -11.21 11.55 -12.06
C ARG A 154 -11.17 10.33 -11.12
N LYS A 155 -10.18 9.45 -11.29
CA LYS A 155 -9.96 8.35 -10.35
C LYS A 155 -9.23 8.84 -9.11
N VAL A 156 -9.73 8.42 -7.96
CA VAL A 156 -9.28 8.79 -6.62
C VAL A 156 -8.94 7.50 -5.87
N ILE A 157 -7.74 7.40 -5.33
CA ILE A 157 -7.31 6.21 -4.58
C ILE A 157 -7.87 6.32 -3.16
N THR A 158 -8.95 5.61 -2.91
CA THR A 158 -9.68 5.65 -1.63
C THR A 158 -9.61 4.36 -0.84
N PHE A 159 -9.30 3.24 -1.51
CA PHE A 159 -9.42 1.90 -0.94
C PHE A 159 -10.82 1.59 -0.35
N ALA A 160 -11.86 2.34 -0.71
CA ALA A 160 -13.19 2.21 -0.14
C ALA A 160 -13.77 0.80 -0.29
N ASN A 161 -13.60 0.16 -1.44
CA ASN A 161 -14.06 -1.22 -1.64
C ASN A 161 -13.45 -2.21 -0.64
N ILE A 162 -12.23 -1.97 -0.17
CA ILE A 162 -11.54 -2.81 0.81
C ILE A 162 -11.93 -2.40 2.22
N LEU A 163 -11.87 -1.09 2.53
CA LEU A 163 -12.00 -0.60 3.90
C LEU A 163 -13.46 -0.45 4.35
N GLN A 164 -14.39 -0.11 3.44
CA GLN A 164 -15.80 0.11 3.75
C GLN A 164 -16.69 -1.06 3.33
N HIS A 165 -16.37 -1.71 2.19
CA HIS A 165 -17.19 -2.77 1.63
C HIS A 165 -16.61 -4.18 1.83
N ASP A 166 -15.46 -4.29 2.49
CA ASP A 166 -14.81 -5.55 2.91
C ASP A 166 -14.65 -6.58 1.78
N VAL A 167 -14.41 -6.12 0.53
CA VAL A 167 -14.18 -7.03 -0.61
C VAL A 167 -12.90 -7.86 -0.44
N PHE A 168 -12.01 -7.42 0.45
CA PHE A 168 -10.84 -8.13 0.94
C PHE A 168 -10.66 -7.78 2.42
N PRO A 169 -10.56 -8.75 3.34
CA PRO A 169 -10.58 -8.52 4.78
C PRO A 169 -9.25 -7.98 5.34
N LEU A 170 -8.70 -6.92 4.70
CA LEU A 170 -7.39 -6.37 5.00
C LEU A 170 -7.26 -5.94 6.46
N ALA A 171 -8.25 -5.18 6.96
CA ALA A 171 -8.21 -4.67 8.33
C ALA A 171 -8.11 -5.80 9.36
N ARG A 172 -8.91 -6.85 9.17
CA ARG A 172 -8.92 -8.03 10.05
C ARG A 172 -7.60 -8.82 9.97
N ILE A 173 -7.03 -8.97 8.78
CA ILE A 173 -5.72 -9.62 8.59
C ILE A 173 -4.65 -8.84 9.35
N LEU A 174 -4.62 -7.51 9.22
CA LEU A 174 -3.63 -6.66 9.86
C LEU A 174 -3.78 -6.64 11.40
N GLN A 175 -5.00 -6.66 11.94
CA GLN A 175 -5.23 -6.84 13.38
C GLN A 175 -4.55 -8.11 13.90
N LEU A 176 -4.72 -9.23 13.20
CA LEU A 176 -4.12 -10.51 13.58
C LEU A 176 -2.60 -10.48 13.46
N VAL A 177 -2.08 -9.99 12.35
CA VAL A 177 -0.63 -9.94 12.09
C VAL A 177 0.09 -9.05 13.09
N LEU A 178 -0.46 -7.86 13.40
CA LEU A 178 0.10 -6.95 14.39
C LEU A 178 0.07 -7.56 15.79
N LYS A 179 -1.06 -8.18 16.17
CA LYS A 179 -1.21 -8.85 17.46
C LYS A 179 -0.18 -9.96 17.66
N TYR A 180 -0.03 -10.85 16.67
CA TYR A 180 0.94 -11.93 16.74
C TYR A 180 2.38 -11.41 16.70
N GLY A 181 2.66 -10.40 15.87
CA GLY A 181 3.97 -9.76 15.83
C GLY A 181 4.38 -9.19 17.19
N GLU A 182 3.50 -8.47 17.87
CA GLU A 182 3.75 -7.96 19.23
C GLU A 182 3.97 -9.08 20.26
N GLN A 183 3.16 -10.14 20.20
CA GLN A 183 3.25 -11.27 21.12
C GLN A 183 4.62 -11.97 20.99
N GLU A 184 5.07 -12.23 19.76
CA GLU A 184 6.35 -12.89 19.50
C GLU A 184 7.54 -11.98 19.82
N MET A 185 7.48 -10.72 19.42
CA MET A 185 8.58 -9.77 19.66
C MET A 185 8.57 -9.16 21.06
N ARG A 186 7.47 -9.29 21.83
CA ARG A 186 7.25 -8.71 23.16
C ARG A 186 7.48 -7.19 23.22
N ARG A 187 7.18 -6.50 22.15
CA ARG A 187 7.31 -5.04 21.98
C ARG A 187 6.48 -4.59 20.78
N PRO A 188 6.18 -3.29 20.65
CA PRO A 188 5.54 -2.76 19.45
C PRO A 188 6.32 -3.13 18.18
N VAL A 189 5.58 -3.43 17.12
CA VAL A 189 6.13 -3.85 15.83
C VAL A 189 5.68 -2.94 14.71
N GLU A 190 6.53 -2.84 13.68
CA GLU A 190 6.20 -2.27 12.38
C GLU A 190 6.37 -3.38 11.34
N ILE A 191 5.38 -3.54 10.46
CA ILE A 191 5.32 -4.61 9.47
C ILE A 191 5.03 -3.98 8.11
N GLU A 192 5.93 -4.20 7.17
CA GLU A 192 5.70 -3.88 5.77
C GLU A 192 5.00 -5.04 5.08
N PHE A 193 4.06 -4.75 4.19
CA PHE A 193 3.35 -5.78 3.45
C PHE A 193 3.02 -5.32 2.03
N ALA A 194 2.81 -6.31 1.15
CA ALA A 194 2.25 -6.10 -0.18
C ALA A 194 1.19 -7.16 -0.47
N ALA A 195 0.16 -6.78 -1.22
CA ALA A 195 -0.89 -7.70 -1.62
C ALA A 195 -1.33 -7.45 -3.08
N THR A 196 -1.59 -8.54 -3.77
CA THR A 196 -2.14 -8.54 -5.12
C THR A 196 -3.55 -9.10 -5.09
N LEU A 197 -4.50 -8.32 -5.62
CA LEU A 197 -5.89 -8.71 -5.75
C LEU A 197 -6.14 -9.13 -7.20
N SER A 198 -6.45 -10.41 -7.41
CA SER A 198 -6.81 -10.97 -8.72
C SER A 198 -8.24 -11.52 -8.71
N ARG A 199 -8.87 -11.58 -9.87
CA ARG A 199 -10.10 -12.35 -10.03
C ARG A 199 -9.79 -13.84 -9.96
N GLU A 200 -10.65 -14.64 -9.32
CA GLU A 200 -10.56 -16.10 -9.38
C GLU A 200 -10.59 -16.67 -10.82
N GLN A 201 -11.11 -15.89 -11.78
CA GLN A 201 -11.20 -16.30 -13.18
C GLN A 201 -9.87 -16.16 -13.96
N ASP A 202 -8.89 -15.45 -13.47
CA ASP A 202 -7.59 -15.30 -14.16
C ASP A 202 -6.61 -16.45 -13.89
N LYS A 203 -7.02 -17.46 -13.10
CA LYS A 203 -6.20 -18.65 -12.78
C LYS A 203 -6.35 -19.83 -13.77
N THR A 204 -7.15 -19.67 -14.83
CA THR A 204 -7.30 -20.67 -15.89
C THR A 204 -6.77 -20.12 -17.22
N GLY A 205 -5.45 -20.11 -17.33
CA GLY A 205 -4.72 -19.80 -18.55
C GLY A 205 -3.35 -20.46 -18.51
#